data_0b28bf3d3eb6a89ad15e9562c795bdb1
#
_entry.id   0b28bf3d3eb6a89ad15e9562c795bdb1
#
_cell.length_a   1.000
_cell.length_b   1.000
_cell.length_c   1.000
_cell.angle_alpha   90.00
_cell.angle_beta   90.00
_cell.angle_gamma   90.00
#
_symmetry.space_group_name_H-M   'P 1'
#
loop_
_entity.id
_entity.type
_entity.pdbx_description
1 polymer ?
#
loop_
_entity_poly.entity_id
_entity_poly.type
_entity_poly.pdbx_seq_one_letter_code
_entity_poly.pdbx_strand_id
1 'polypeptide(L)'
;MLFRSLLIQDMDQQLLDGELKYVTNRRPSEKELEDLLFAWKVVKHTKSNAIAIAKDKCTTGVGPGQVSRIWALENAIRQGGERIAGSVMASDAFFPFADCVEAAHKAGITAIIQPGGSIHDQDSIDAANKYNIAMIFTGMRH
;
A
#
# COMPACT_ATOMS: atom_id res chain seq x y z
N MET A 1 -17.58 20.79 -28.34
CA MET A 1 -16.79 19.68 -28.89
C MET A 1 -17.08 18.43 -28.05
N LEU A 2 -17.63 17.40 -28.66
CA LEU A 2 -17.88 16.13 -27.96
C LEU A 2 -16.66 15.23 -28.18
N PHE A 3 -15.92 14.93 -27.11
CA PHE A 3 -14.88 13.90 -27.14
C PHE A 3 -15.55 12.54 -27.12
N ARG A 4 -15.38 11.76 -28.17
CA ARG A 4 -15.77 10.36 -28.24
C ARG A 4 -14.49 9.53 -28.11
N SER A 5 -14.19 9.09 -26.89
CA SER A 5 -13.03 8.23 -26.61
C SER A 5 -13.51 6.95 -25.96
N LEU A 6 -12.89 5.83 -26.36
CA LEU A 6 -13.03 4.54 -25.70
C LEU A 6 -11.69 4.19 -25.10
N LEU A 7 -11.66 3.99 -23.79
CA LEU A 7 -10.50 3.42 -23.07
C LEU A 7 -10.64 1.90 -23.06
N ILE A 8 -9.62 1.24 -23.59
CA ILE A 8 -9.54 -0.23 -23.61
C ILE A 8 -8.29 -0.62 -22.83
N GLN A 9 -8.43 -1.56 -21.93
CA GLN A 9 -7.31 -2.18 -21.22
C GLN A 9 -7.57 -3.67 -21.05
N ASP A 10 -6.51 -4.45 -20.93
CA ASP A 10 -6.60 -5.85 -20.58
C ASP A 10 -7.02 -6.03 -19.13
N MET A 11 -7.56 -7.21 -18.81
CA MET A 11 -7.88 -7.55 -17.43
C MET A 11 -6.59 -7.70 -16.61
N ASP A 12 -6.57 -7.10 -15.43
CA ASP A 12 -5.49 -7.25 -14.45
C ASP A 12 -5.59 -8.63 -13.78
N GLN A 13 -5.02 -9.65 -14.42
CA GLN A 13 -5.09 -11.04 -13.96
C GLN A 13 -3.93 -11.44 -13.05
N GLN A 14 -2.78 -10.76 -13.15
CA GLN A 14 -1.60 -11.09 -12.39
C GLN A 14 -1.63 -10.44 -11.01
N LEU A 15 -1.19 -11.17 -9.99
CA LEU A 15 -1.03 -10.61 -8.63
C LEU A 15 0.36 -10.00 -8.44
N LEU A 16 1.38 -10.65 -8.98
CA LEU A 16 2.77 -10.24 -8.96
C LEU A 16 3.41 -10.58 -10.31
N ASP A 17 4.26 -9.68 -10.80
CA ASP A 17 5.05 -9.87 -12.02
C ASP A 17 6.53 -9.67 -11.68
N GLY A 18 7.18 -10.75 -11.25
CA GLY A 18 8.58 -10.75 -10.88
C GLY A 18 8.87 -10.84 -9.38
N GLU A 19 10.11 -10.49 -9.02
CA GLU A 19 10.59 -10.59 -7.65
C GLU A 19 10.21 -9.36 -6.81
N LEU A 20 9.86 -9.62 -5.54
CA LEU A 20 9.65 -8.58 -4.54
C LEU A 20 11.00 -7.93 -4.19
N LYS A 21 11.05 -6.60 -4.21
CA LYS A 21 12.24 -5.83 -3.82
C LYS A 21 12.10 -5.33 -2.38
N TYR A 22 12.99 -5.77 -1.52
CA TYR A 22 13.09 -5.31 -0.14
C TYR A 22 13.94 -4.04 -0.11
N VAL A 23 13.30 -2.88 0.09
CA VAL A 23 13.94 -1.56 -0.11
C VAL A 23 14.37 -0.87 1.18
N THR A 24 13.98 -1.40 2.34
CA THR A 24 14.31 -0.85 3.66
C THR A 24 15.34 -1.71 4.39
N ASN A 25 16.01 -1.11 5.40
CA ASN A 25 16.98 -1.79 6.25
C ASN A 25 16.35 -2.96 7.02
N ARG A 26 15.12 -2.76 7.55
CA ARG A 26 14.36 -3.83 8.17
C ARG A 26 13.61 -4.63 7.10
N ARG A 27 13.71 -5.94 7.17
CA ARG A 27 12.88 -6.85 6.38
C ARG A 27 11.62 -7.23 7.16
N PRO A 28 10.48 -7.46 6.49
CA PRO A 28 9.31 -7.97 7.16
C PRO A 28 9.57 -9.37 7.72
N SER A 29 8.94 -9.70 8.83
CA SER A 29 8.88 -11.08 9.34
C SER A 29 8.06 -11.96 8.40
N GLU A 30 8.14 -13.28 8.55
CA GLU A 30 7.32 -14.21 7.77
C GLU A 30 5.82 -13.91 7.91
N LYS A 31 5.38 -13.64 9.14
CA LYS A 31 3.99 -13.26 9.42
C LYS A 31 3.60 -11.95 8.74
N GLU A 32 4.45 -10.93 8.83
CA GLU A 32 4.21 -9.65 8.13
C GLU A 32 4.16 -9.86 6.62
N LEU A 33 5.03 -10.70 6.05
CA LEU A 33 5.03 -10.99 4.62
C LEU A 33 3.73 -11.68 4.18
N GLU A 34 3.25 -12.66 4.94
CA GLU A 34 1.95 -13.29 4.67
C GLU A 34 0.80 -12.28 4.70
N ASP A 35 0.78 -11.40 5.69
CA ASP A 35 -0.24 -10.36 5.82
C ASP A 35 -0.11 -9.30 4.71
N LEU A 36 1.12 -8.94 4.30
CA LEU A 36 1.37 -8.04 3.17
C LEU A 36 0.84 -8.62 1.85
N LEU A 37 1.08 -9.89 1.58
CA LEU A 37 0.58 -10.56 0.38
C LEU A 37 -0.94 -10.71 0.40
N PHE A 38 -1.52 -10.92 1.58
CA PHE A 38 -2.98 -10.89 1.76
C PHE A 38 -3.54 -9.49 1.47
N ALA A 39 -2.97 -8.45 2.07
CA ALA A 39 -3.39 -7.06 1.84
C ALA A 39 -3.21 -6.65 0.37
N TRP A 40 -2.16 -7.15 -0.30
CA TRP A 40 -1.90 -6.92 -1.72
C TRP A 40 -3.01 -7.50 -2.61
N LYS A 41 -3.50 -8.70 -2.29
CA LYS A 41 -4.67 -9.28 -2.98
C LYS A 41 -5.92 -8.43 -2.78
N VAL A 42 -6.16 -7.94 -1.57
CA VAL A 42 -7.32 -7.10 -1.26
C VAL A 42 -7.25 -5.77 -2.02
N VAL A 43 -6.11 -5.09 -1.99
CA VAL A 43 -5.97 -3.77 -2.62
C VAL A 43 -6.08 -3.85 -4.15
N LYS A 44 -5.63 -4.94 -4.76
CA LYS A 44 -5.82 -5.20 -6.20
C LYS A 44 -7.29 -5.11 -6.62
N HIS A 45 -8.20 -5.62 -5.80
CA HIS A 45 -9.63 -5.63 -6.07
C HIS A 45 -10.38 -4.44 -5.48
N THR A 46 -9.66 -3.47 -4.93
CA THR A 46 -10.21 -2.25 -4.34
C THR A 46 -10.06 -1.09 -5.32
N LYS A 47 -11.15 -0.33 -5.50
CA LYS A 47 -11.14 0.82 -6.43
C LYS A 47 -10.07 1.84 -6.06
N SER A 48 -9.24 2.22 -7.04
CA SER A 48 -8.16 3.21 -6.90
C SER A 48 -8.70 4.63 -6.62
N ASN A 49 -8.03 5.53 -5.96
CA ASN A 49 -6.86 5.27 -5.11
C ASN A 49 -7.27 4.41 -3.92
N ALA A 50 -6.52 3.37 -3.66
CA ALA A 50 -6.88 2.39 -2.66
C ALA A 50 -5.75 2.07 -1.68
N ILE A 51 -6.11 1.88 -0.42
CA ILE A 51 -5.28 1.34 0.64
C ILE A 51 -6.03 0.19 1.30
N ALA A 52 -5.33 -0.91 1.54
CA ALA A 52 -5.80 -2.02 2.35
C ALA A 52 -4.86 -2.24 3.53
N ILE A 53 -5.41 -2.35 4.73
CA ILE A 53 -4.67 -2.62 5.96
C ILE A 53 -5.12 -3.98 6.49
N ALA A 54 -4.17 -4.83 6.87
CA ALA A 54 -4.46 -6.20 7.29
C ALA A 54 -3.58 -6.64 8.47
N LYS A 55 -4.11 -7.58 9.24
CA LYS A 55 -3.43 -8.28 10.31
C LYS A 55 -4.02 -9.68 10.46
N ASP A 56 -3.18 -10.67 10.67
CA ASP A 56 -3.60 -12.07 10.84
C ASP A 56 -4.49 -12.56 9.67
N LYS A 57 -4.13 -12.18 8.44
CA LYS A 57 -4.90 -12.47 7.20
C LYS A 57 -6.36 -11.99 7.25
N CYS A 58 -6.61 -10.92 7.99
CA CYS A 58 -7.90 -10.24 8.04
C CYS A 58 -7.72 -8.76 7.70
N THR A 59 -8.64 -8.18 6.97
CA THR A 59 -8.66 -6.73 6.74
C THR A 59 -9.04 -6.01 8.03
N THR A 60 -8.20 -5.05 8.43
CA THR A 60 -8.48 -4.17 9.56
C THR A 60 -9.02 -2.82 9.12
N GLY A 61 -8.70 -2.39 7.91
CA GLY A 61 -9.23 -1.17 7.31
C GLY A 61 -9.04 -1.16 5.80
N VAL A 62 -9.98 -0.56 5.07
CA VAL A 62 -9.92 -0.38 3.61
C VAL A 62 -10.35 1.04 3.25
N GLY A 63 -9.55 1.73 2.46
CA GLY A 63 -9.87 3.07 1.93
C GLY A 63 -9.97 3.03 0.41
N PRO A 64 -11.17 2.82 -0.16
CA PRO A 64 -11.36 2.71 -1.59
C PRO A 64 -11.69 4.04 -2.26
N GLY A 65 -11.36 4.18 -3.53
CA GLY A 65 -11.92 5.17 -4.45
C GLY A 65 -11.67 6.64 -4.09
N GLN A 66 -10.54 6.93 -3.44
CA GLN A 66 -10.24 8.29 -3.00
C GLN A 66 -9.49 9.09 -4.07
N VAL A 67 -9.65 10.42 -4.03
CA VAL A 67 -8.99 11.34 -4.96
C VAL A 67 -7.50 11.53 -4.66
N SER A 68 -7.06 11.19 -3.44
CA SER A 68 -5.64 11.21 -3.05
C SER A 68 -5.25 9.98 -2.26
N ARG A 69 -3.95 9.65 -2.33
CA ARG A 69 -3.38 8.51 -1.61
C ARG A 69 -3.49 8.66 -0.10
N ILE A 70 -3.17 9.83 0.40
CA ILE A 70 -3.25 10.11 1.85
C ILE A 70 -4.69 9.98 2.37
N TRP A 71 -5.70 10.43 1.64
CA TRP A 71 -7.09 10.26 2.03
C TRP A 71 -7.53 8.80 2.05
N ALA A 72 -7.05 8.00 1.10
CA ALA A 72 -7.29 6.56 1.12
C ALA A 72 -6.75 5.92 2.41
N LEU A 73 -5.53 6.29 2.82
CA LEU A 73 -4.93 5.84 4.07
C LEU A 73 -5.68 6.32 5.31
N GLU A 74 -5.98 7.60 5.39
CA GLU A 74 -6.73 8.18 6.53
C GLU A 74 -8.11 7.53 6.70
N ASN A 75 -8.81 7.25 5.59
CA ASN A 75 -10.09 6.54 5.62
C ASN A 75 -9.94 5.11 6.10
N ALA A 76 -8.91 4.38 5.64
CA ALA A 76 -8.62 3.04 6.10
C ALA A 76 -8.31 3.00 7.61
N ILE A 77 -7.48 3.95 8.09
CA ILE A 77 -7.14 4.08 9.51
C ILE A 77 -8.38 4.38 10.34
N ARG A 78 -9.19 5.33 9.93
CA ARG A 78 -10.44 5.70 10.63
C ARG A 78 -11.41 4.52 10.73
N GLN A 79 -11.56 3.75 9.64
CA GLN A 79 -12.41 2.57 9.62
C GLN A 79 -11.92 1.48 10.58
N GLY A 80 -10.60 1.28 10.65
CA GLY A 80 -10.00 0.23 11.47
C GLY A 80 -9.92 0.58 12.97
N GLY A 81 -9.76 1.87 13.29
CA GLY A 81 -9.64 2.34 14.67
C GLY A 81 -8.47 1.66 15.41
N GLU A 82 -8.71 1.15 16.59
CA GLU A 82 -7.68 0.51 17.43
C GLU A 82 -7.09 -0.78 16.83
N ARG A 83 -7.79 -1.42 15.89
CA ARG A 83 -7.32 -2.64 15.22
C ARG A 83 -6.15 -2.42 14.28
N ILE A 84 -5.86 -1.18 13.92
CA ILE A 84 -4.78 -0.82 12.98
C ILE A 84 -3.39 -1.06 13.59
N ALA A 85 -3.23 -0.85 14.88
CA ALA A 85 -1.93 -1.01 15.54
C ALA A 85 -1.37 -2.43 15.36
N GLY A 86 -0.13 -2.50 14.85
CA GLY A 86 0.55 -3.76 14.53
C GLY A 86 0.08 -4.43 13.24
N SER A 87 -0.71 -3.73 12.41
CA SER A 87 -1.11 -4.20 11.08
C SER A 87 -0.06 -3.87 10.03
N VAL A 88 -0.23 -4.44 8.84
CA VAL A 88 0.53 -4.12 7.63
C VAL A 88 -0.36 -3.41 6.61
N MET A 89 0.24 -2.74 5.64
CA MET A 89 -0.48 -1.92 4.67
C MET A 89 -0.07 -2.24 3.23
N ALA A 90 -1.04 -2.29 2.33
CA ALA A 90 -0.85 -2.36 0.88
C ALA A 90 -1.43 -1.13 0.18
N SER A 91 -0.75 -0.65 -0.84
CA SER A 91 -1.19 0.44 -1.72
C SER A 91 -1.21 -0.01 -3.18
N ASP A 92 -2.29 0.26 -3.90
CA ASP A 92 -2.46 -0.12 -5.31
C ASP A 92 -1.53 0.64 -6.28
N ALA A 93 -0.94 1.76 -5.84
CA ALA A 93 0.05 2.54 -6.58
C ALA A 93 1.11 3.12 -5.63
N PHE A 94 2.17 3.73 -6.21
CA PHE A 94 3.26 4.34 -5.45
C PHE A 94 2.81 5.50 -4.55
N PHE A 95 3.60 5.81 -3.55
CA PHE A 95 3.42 7.00 -2.73
C PHE A 95 4.01 8.23 -3.43
N PRO A 96 3.21 9.28 -3.66
CA PRO A 96 3.73 10.51 -4.26
C PRO A 96 4.66 11.28 -3.30
N PHE A 97 4.48 11.09 -1.98
CA PHE A 97 5.26 11.75 -0.92
C PHE A 97 5.41 10.83 0.30
N ALA A 98 6.30 11.19 1.23
CA ALA A 98 6.52 10.44 2.46
C ALA A 98 5.39 10.57 3.51
N ASP A 99 4.42 11.44 3.30
CA ASP A 99 3.27 11.69 4.19
C ASP A 99 2.47 10.42 4.52
N CYS A 100 2.33 9.53 3.54
CA CYS A 100 1.69 8.23 3.75
C CYS A 100 2.47 7.33 4.71
N VAL A 101 3.81 7.36 4.66
CA VAL A 101 4.65 6.59 5.57
C VAL A 101 4.57 7.15 6.98
N GLU A 102 4.57 8.48 7.12
CA GLU A 102 4.41 9.15 8.41
C GLU A 102 3.04 8.87 9.06
N ALA A 103 1.97 8.93 8.26
CA ALA A 103 0.62 8.60 8.74
C ALA A 103 0.51 7.12 9.14
N ALA A 104 1.10 6.22 8.36
CA ALA A 104 1.17 4.80 8.67
C ALA A 104 1.91 4.54 10.00
N HIS A 105 3.06 5.20 10.21
CA HIS A 105 3.78 5.11 11.47
C HIS A 105 2.93 5.55 12.68
N LYS A 106 2.27 6.71 12.59
CA LYS A 106 1.40 7.22 13.66
C LYS A 106 0.26 6.27 13.99
N ALA A 107 -0.23 5.53 13.01
CA ALA A 107 -1.29 4.53 13.18
C ALA A 107 -0.79 3.17 13.71
N GLY A 108 0.52 2.97 13.81
CA GLY A 108 1.13 1.72 14.27
C GLY A 108 1.29 0.65 13.19
N ILE A 109 1.31 1.02 11.92
CA ILE A 109 1.63 0.13 10.79
C ILE A 109 3.10 -0.27 10.88
N THR A 110 3.39 -1.56 10.70
CA THR A 110 4.74 -2.12 10.86
C THR A 110 5.43 -2.46 9.55
N ALA A 111 4.66 -2.72 8.50
CA ALA A 111 5.21 -3.03 7.18
C ALA A 111 4.29 -2.55 6.04
N ILE A 112 4.89 -2.26 4.89
CA ILE A 112 4.22 -1.68 3.72
C ILE A 112 4.61 -2.44 2.46
N ILE A 113 3.63 -2.70 1.58
CA ILE A 113 3.83 -3.18 0.22
C ILE A 113 3.20 -2.20 -0.77
N GLN A 114 3.97 -1.81 -1.78
CA GLN A 114 3.54 -0.88 -2.82
C GLN A 114 4.35 -1.10 -4.12
N PRO A 115 3.91 -0.57 -5.27
CA PRO A 115 4.61 -0.74 -6.53
C PRO A 115 6.00 -0.10 -6.59
N GLY A 116 6.22 1.04 -5.96
CA GLY A 116 7.35 1.92 -6.25
C GLY A 116 7.19 2.63 -7.61
N GLY A 117 8.24 3.35 -8.03
CA GLY A 117 8.27 4.07 -9.31
C GLY A 117 7.95 5.55 -9.22
N SER A 118 7.87 6.12 -8.02
CA SER A 118 7.83 7.56 -7.81
C SER A 118 9.23 8.18 -7.88
N ILE A 119 9.31 9.43 -8.33
CA ILE A 119 10.54 10.22 -8.19
C ILE A 119 10.89 10.49 -6.72
N HIS A 120 9.94 10.32 -5.81
CA HIS A 120 10.05 10.47 -4.36
C HIS A 120 10.16 9.13 -3.61
N ASP A 121 10.47 8.03 -4.30
CA ASP A 121 10.62 6.72 -3.65
C ASP A 121 11.65 6.75 -2.53
N GLN A 122 12.78 7.47 -2.74
CA GLN A 122 13.83 7.57 -1.73
C GLN A 122 13.33 8.26 -0.46
N ASP A 123 12.52 9.30 -0.58
CA ASP A 123 11.94 10.00 0.59
C ASP A 123 11.05 9.05 1.41
N SER A 124 10.28 8.21 0.72
CA SER A 124 9.43 7.19 1.36
C SER A 124 10.24 6.08 2.03
N ILE A 125 11.35 5.64 1.40
CA ILE A 125 12.27 4.65 1.96
C ILE A 125 12.97 5.21 3.20
N ASP A 126 13.45 6.44 3.15
CA ASP A 126 14.14 7.11 4.27
C ASP A 126 13.19 7.29 5.47
N ALA A 127 11.95 7.70 5.21
CA ALA A 127 10.93 7.79 6.25
C ALA A 127 10.61 6.40 6.86
N ALA A 128 10.48 5.36 6.05
CA ALA A 128 10.25 4.00 6.53
C ALA A 128 11.43 3.50 7.38
N ASN A 129 12.68 3.75 6.97
CA ASN A 129 13.87 3.41 7.73
C ASN A 129 13.92 4.16 9.08
N LYS A 130 13.60 5.46 9.06
CA LYS A 130 13.54 6.29 10.27
C LYS A 130 12.58 5.72 11.32
N TYR A 131 11.45 5.20 10.88
CA TYR A 131 10.40 4.65 11.76
C TYR A 131 10.47 3.13 11.92
N ASN A 132 11.52 2.48 11.42
CA ASN A 132 11.70 1.03 11.46
C ASN A 132 10.54 0.25 10.82
N ILE A 133 9.93 0.80 9.79
CA ILE A 133 8.90 0.14 8.97
C ILE A 133 9.58 -0.65 7.85
N ALA A 134 9.21 -1.90 7.66
CA ALA A 134 9.65 -2.67 6.51
C ALA A 134 8.87 -2.26 5.26
N MET A 135 9.55 -2.11 4.12
CA MET A 135 8.89 -1.75 2.86
C MET A 135 9.33 -2.67 1.73
N ILE A 136 8.36 -3.10 0.94
CA ILE A 136 8.55 -3.94 -0.24
C ILE A 136 7.97 -3.23 -1.46
N PHE A 137 8.71 -3.26 -2.55
CA PHE A 137 8.25 -2.85 -3.87
C PHE A 137 7.92 -4.06 -4.74
N THR A 138 6.76 -4.01 -5.39
CA THR A 138 6.31 -5.06 -6.32
C THR A 138 6.71 -4.79 -7.77
N GLY A 139 6.99 -3.53 -8.12
CA GLY A 139 7.20 -3.09 -9.49
C GLY A 139 5.93 -3.15 -10.37
N MET A 140 4.80 -3.55 -9.80
CA MET A 140 3.53 -3.74 -10.50
C MET A 140 2.42 -2.90 -9.86
N ARG A 141 1.72 -2.13 -10.69
CA ARG A 141 0.57 -1.32 -10.28
C ARG A 141 -0.74 -2.04 -10.60
N HIS A 142 -1.69 -1.93 -9.71
CA HIS A 142 -3.07 -2.43 -9.92
C HIS A 142 -4.12 -1.36 -10.18
#